data_1968984d876a555997b9b48896e8433a
#
_entry.id   1968984d876a555997b9b48896e8433a
#
_cell.length_a   1.000
_cell.length_b   1.000
_cell.length_c   1.000
_cell.angle_alpha   90.00
_cell.angle_beta   90.00
_cell.angle_gamma   90.00
#
_symmetry.space_group_name_H-M   'P 1'
#
loop_
_entity.id
_entity.type
_entity.pdbx_description
1 polymer ?
#
loop_
_entity_poly.entity_id
_entity_poly.type
_entity_poly.pdbx_seq_one_letter_code
_entity_poly.pdbx_strand_id
1 'polypeptide(L)'
;MIMRSFHKACIMIMPMILTLALLNTISAQIHQEENIKTFFDSAAPGIKIQVNATAETKPTQNITFSLRLTRIKDVDVSVSYFNFSIYGFLRGQDKILLNSTSDKDFKLDIKQYKRTFRVPENVWGIAYGEITLRYTVGYPVVGGGTLNMDYDLTVGFPMTEIENVYLKSLEEQLNELNQTFTQCFGKSLSRDELLTLNETLWLLEQKYELLNALNQTFMECFGKNLTKDELLSLKQEYDSLKGVKSELDNTRTVMIFLVVVAVLFVATTAYLALRKPKGYI
;
A
#
# COMPACT_ATOMS: atom_id res chain seq x y z
N MET A 1 29.39 -50.83 -38.68
CA MET A 1 30.10 -49.53 -38.83
C MET A 1 29.30 -48.36 -38.29
N ILE A 2 27.99 -48.46 -38.14
CA ILE A 2 27.07 -47.37 -37.69
C ILE A 2 27.15 -47.10 -36.16
N MET A 3 27.39 -48.12 -35.32
CA MET A 3 27.44 -48.01 -33.87
C MET A 3 28.63 -47.18 -33.30
N ARG A 4 29.77 -47.14 -33.98
CA ARG A 4 30.95 -46.33 -33.56
C ARG A 4 30.80 -44.85 -33.81
N SER A 5 29.94 -44.47 -34.77
CA SER A 5 29.70 -43.05 -35.08
C SER A 5 28.76 -42.39 -34.03
N PHE A 6 27.80 -43.15 -33.51
CA PHE A 6 26.85 -42.68 -32.45
C PHE A 6 27.58 -42.38 -31.12
N HIS A 7 28.57 -43.23 -30.76
CA HIS A 7 29.34 -43.01 -29.51
C HIS A 7 30.19 -41.73 -29.55
N LYS A 8 30.76 -41.43 -30.70
CA LYS A 8 31.57 -40.19 -30.88
C LYS A 8 30.72 -38.93 -30.90
N ALA A 9 29.49 -38.97 -31.42
CA ALA A 9 28.54 -37.88 -31.40
C ALA A 9 28.03 -37.57 -29.97
N CYS A 10 27.71 -38.60 -29.17
CA CYS A 10 27.30 -38.45 -27.78
C CYS A 10 28.39 -37.82 -26.88
N ILE A 11 29.68 -38.20 -27.10
CA ILE A 11 30.80 -37.68 -26.31
C ILE A 11 31.06 -36.19 -26.60
N MET A 12 30.75 -35.73 -27.80
CA MET A 12 30.87 -34.30 -28.11
C MET A 12 29.68 -33.44 -27.69
N ILE A 13 28.48 -33.98 -27.64
CA ILE A 13 27.25 -33.25 -27.27
C ILE A 13 27.15 -33.06 -25.75
N MET A 14 27.61 -34.00 -24.95
CA MET A 14 27.52 -33.88 -23.48
C MET A 14 28.27 -32.70 -22.88
N PRO A 15 29.56 -32.43 -23.25
CA PRO A 15 30.25 -31.24 -22.74
C PRO A 15 29.62 -29.92 -23.22
N MET A 16 29.02 -29.89 -24.40
CA MET A 16 28.33 -28.70 -24.91
C MET A 16 27.05 -28.39 -24.15
N ILE A 17 26.28 -29.39 -23.73
CA ILE A 17 25.11 -29.21 -22.88
C ILE A 17 25.53 -28.76 -21.46
N LEU A 18 26.61 -29.32 -20.93
CA LEU A 18 27.13 -28.96 -19.62
C LEU A 18 27.68 -27.52 -19.59
N THR A 19 28.38 -27.08 -20.67
CA THR A 19 28.83 -25.68 -20.77
C THR A 19 27.67 -24.70 -20.94
N LEU A 20 26.60 -25.07 -21.68
CA LEU A 20 25.40 -24.24 -21.82
C LEU A 20 24.65 -24.08 -20.47
N ALA A 21 24.57 -25.18 -19.69
CA ALA A 21 23.95 -25.16 -18.36
C ALA A 21 24.77 -24.29 -17.39
N LEU A 22 26.10 -24.37 -17.43
CA LEU A 22 27.01 -23.56 -16.62
C LEU A 22 26.93 -22.08 -17.02
N LEU A 23 26.88 -21.75 -18.30
CA LEU A 23 26.72 -20.39 -18.78
C LEU A 23 25.39 -19.77 -18.36
N ASN A 24 24.30 -20.55 -18.38
CA ASN A 24 22.99 -20.07 -17.90
C ASN A 24 22.97 -19.82 -16.38
N THR A 25 23.66 -20.65 -15.58
CA THR A 25 23.77 -20.43 -14.13
C THR A 25 24.64 -19.22 -13.79
N ILE A 26 25.73 -19.01 -14.50
CA ILE A 26 26.61 -17.84 -14.33
C ILE A 26 25.86 -16.55 -14.77
N SER A 27 25.14 -16.60 -15.90
CA SER A 27 24.34 -15.46 -16.36
C SER A 27 23.22 -15.10 -15.40
N ALA A 28 22.57 -16.09 -14.77
CA ALA A 28 21.55 -15.86 -13.75
C ALA A 28 22.13 -15.27 -12.45
N GLN A 29 23.35 -15.66 -12.05
CA GLN A 29 24.02 -15.08 -10.89
C GLN A 29 24.49 -13.64 -11.16
N ILE A 30 25.03 -13.35 -12.34
CA ILE A 30 25.45 -12.00 -12.74
C ILE A 30 24.24 -11.06 -12.80
N HIS A 31 23.09 -11.52 -13.33
CA HIS A 31 21.85 -10.70 -13.34
C HIS A 31 21.28 -10.43 -11.95
N GLN A 32 21.50 -11.30 -10.95
CA GLN A 32 21.08 -11.05 -9.57
C GLN A 32 21.96 -10.03 -8.84
N GLU A 33 23.25 -9.93 -9.15
CA GLU A 33 24.13 -8.91 -8.53
C GLU A 33 23.92 -7.51 -9.09
N GLU A 34 23.58 -7.37 -10.36
CA GLU A 34 23.32 -6.06 -11.01
C GLU A 34 22.00 -5.39 -10.56
N ASN A 35 21.08 -6.10 -9.92
CA ASN A 35 19.77 -5.59 -9.51
C ASN A 35 19.69 -5.17 -8.02
N ILE A 36 20.82 -4.99 -7.34
CA ILE A 36 20.86 -4.52 -5.96
C ILE A 36 21.09 -3.01 -5.94
N LYS A 37 20.15 -2.27 -5.31
CA LYS A 37 20.23 -0.81 -5.12
C LYS A 37 20.26 -0.45 -3.64
N THR A 38 20.80 0.73 -3.34
CA THR A 38 20.71 1.35 -2.02
C THR A 38 19.37 2.09 -1.93
N PHE A 39 18.54 1.68 -0.98
CA PHE A 39 17.22 2.28 -0.74
C PHE A 39 17.22 3.22 0.45
N PHE A 40 18.13 3.00 1.38
CA PHE A 40 18.28 3.86 2.53
C PHE A 40 19.77 4.02 2.87
N ASP A 41 20.24 5.25 2.97
CA ASP A 41 21.58 5.60 3.45
C ASP A 41 21.45 6.89 4.26
N SER A 42 21.48 6.79 5.56
CA SER A 42 21.29 7.91 6.46
C SER A 42 22.16 7.79 7.71
N ALA A 43 22.48 8.92 8.29
CA ALA A 43 23.17 9.01 9.56
C ALA A 43 22.20 9.54 10.63
N ALA A 44 22.19 8.88 11.78
CA ALA A 44 21.58 9.33 13.02
C ALA A 44 22.69 9.59 14.05
N PRO A 45 22.42 10.19 15.20
CA PRO A 45 23.42 10.45 16.21
C PRO A 45 24.23 9.17 16.54
N GLY A 46 25.52 9.18 16.27
CA GLY A 46 26.44 8.06 16.54
C GLY A 46 26.38 6.86 15.60
N ILE A 47 25.39 6.77 14.69
CA ILE A 47 25.14 5.59 13.83
C ILE A 47 24.94 6.00 12.39
N LYS A 48 25.55 5.25 11.47
CA LYS A 48 25.19 5.24 10.05
C LYS A 48 24.41 3.96 9.73
N ILE A 49 23.29 4.12 9.02
CA ILE A 49 22.38 3.03 8.61
C ILE A 49 22.37 2.98 7.09
N GLN A 50 22.64 1.82 6.52
CA GLN A 50 22.57 1.60 5.07
C GLN A 50 21.78 0.33 4.78
N VAL A 51 20.83 0.44 3.83
CA VAL A 51 20.03 -0.69 3.37
C VAL A 51 20.14 -0.82 1.87
N ASN A 52 20.63 -1.96 1.44
CA ASN A 52 20.67 -2.36 0.03
C ASN A 52 19.71 -3.53 -0.16
N ALA A 53 18.98 -3.54 -1.26
CA ALA A 53 18.08 -4.64 -1.58
C ALA A 53 17.95 -4.83 -3.10
N THR A 54 17.37 -5.95 -3.50
CA THR A 54 16.94 -6.18 -4.87
C THR A 54 16.04 -5.03 -5.32
N ALA A 55 16.33 -4.40 -6.46
CA ALA A 55 15.58 -3.23 -6.93
C ALA A 55 14.19 -3.60 -7.43
N GLU A 56 14.11 -4.65 -8.24
CA GLU A 56 12.89 -5.13 -8.88
C GLU A 56 12.80 -6.64 -8.77
N THR A 57 11.60 -7.15 -8.55
CA THR A 57 11.34 -8.58 -8.47
C THR A 57 9.91 -8.90 -8.93
N LYS A 58 9.57 -10.17 -8.99
CA LYS A 58 8.22 -10.67 -9.30
C LYS A 58 7.65 -11.45 -8.13
N PRO A 59 6.33 -11.58 -8.02
CA PRO A 59 5.72 -12.55 -7.13
C PRO A 59 6.36 -13.91 -7.31
N THR A 60 6.52 -14.66 -6.23
CA THR A 60 7.19 -15.97 -6.15
C THR A 60 8.72 -15.96 -6.33
N GLN A 61 9.33 -14.85 -6.69
CA GLN A 61 10.79 -14.70 -6.73
C GLN A 61 11.35 -14.24 -5.38
N ASN A 62 12.67 -14.17 -5.30
CA ASN A 62 13.37 -13.81 -4.08
C ASN A 62 13.72 -12.32 -4.03
N ILE A 63 13.57 -11.74 -2.85
CA ILE A 63 14.20 -10.47 -2.47
C ILE A 63 15.39 -10.78 -1.57
N THR A 64 16.54 -10.24 -1.93
CA THR A 64 17.73 -10.24 -1.06
C THR A 64 17.95 -8.84 -0.54
N PHE A 65 18.12 -8.70 0.77
CA PHE A 65 18.50 -7.42 1.37
C PHE A 65 19.75 -7.57 2.21
N SER A 66 20.47 -6.46 2.35
CA SER A 66 21.61 -6.29 3.25
C SER A 66 21.44 -4.97 4.00
N LEU A 67 21.29 -5.05 5.31
CA LEU A 67 21.27 -3.90 6.20
C LEU A 67 22.59 -3.83 6.95
N ARG A 68 23.22 -2.66 6.95
CA ARG A 68 24.46 -2.39 7.66
C ARG A 68 24.28 -1.25 8.65
N LEU A 69 24.57 -1.52 9.89
CA LEU A 69 24.70 -0.53 10.96
C LEU A 69 26.19 -0.31 11.23
N THR A 70 26.63 0.93 11.22
CA THR A 70 28.03 1.28 11.45
C THR A 70 28.10 2.39 12.48
N ARG A 71 28.91 2.23 13.50
CA ARG A 71 29.22 3.26 14.47
C ARG A 71 29.98 4.41 13.80
N ILE A 72 29.57 5.63 14.06
CA ILE A 72 30.35 6.81 13.68
C ILE A 72 31.55 6.90 14.62
N LYS A 73 32.71 7.34 14.11
CA LYS A 73 33.95 7.43 14.89
C LYS A 73 33.78 8.32 16.13
N ASP A 74 34.58 8.04 17.15
CA ASP A 74 34.74 8.83 18.38
C ASP A 74 33.54 8.83 19.36
N VAL A 75 32.60 7.92 19.20
CA VAL A 75 31.50 7.70 20.15
C VAL A 75 31.31 6.21 20.44
N ASP A 76 30.89 5.87 21.65
CA ASP A 76 30.45 4.51 21.97
C ASP A 76 28.96 4.37 21.76
N VAL A 77 28.55 3.27 21.13
CA VAL A 77 27.13 3.02 20.84
C VAL A 77 26.72 1.67 21.39
N SER A 78 25.69 1.67 22.22
CA SER A 78 25.05 0.47 22.76
C SER A 78 23.61 0.40 22.31
N VAL A 79 23.27 -0.67 21.61
CA VAL A 79 21.92 -0.88 21.08
C VAL A 79 21.17 -1.79 22.03
N SER A 80 20.06 -1.30 22.61
CA SER A 80 19.17 -2.06 23.47
C SER A 80 18.11 -2.83 22.69
N TYR A 81 17.69 -2.28 21.55
CA TYR A 81 16.69 -2.92 20.67
C TYR A 81 16.89 -2.51 19.22
N PHE A 82 16.86 -3.49 18.36
CA PHE A 82 16.86 -3.31 16.91
C PHE A 82 15.80 -4.21 16.28
N ASN A 83 15.01 -3.66 15.37
CA ASN A 83 14.11 -4.42 14.52
C ASN A 83 14.10 -3.81 13.12
N PHE A 84 14.22 -4.66 12.12
CA PHE A 84 14.02 -4.32 10.72
C PHE A 84 12.93 -5.22 10.15
N SER A 85 11.83 -4.62 9.75
CA SER A 85 10.67 -5.30 9.16
C SER A 85 10.48 -4.88 7.72
N ILE A 86 10.17 -5.83 6.87
CA ILE A 86 9.85 -5.61 5.45
C ILE A 86 8.40 -6.00 5.23
N TYR A 87 7.63 -5.09 4.69
CA TYR A 87 6.23 -5.25 4.39
C TYR A 87 6.00 -5.24 2.90
N GLY A 88 5.00 -5.98 2.46
CA GLY A 88 4.43 -5.91 1.13
C GLY A 88 2.95 -5.62 1.20
N PHE A 89 2.31 -5.49 0.06
CA PHE A 89 0.88 -5.23 -0.03
C PHE A 89 0.18 -6.37 -0.75
N LEU A 90 -0.70 -7.06 -0.02
CA LEU A 90 -1.52 -8.14 -0.57
C LEU A 90 -2.50 -7.52 -1.58
N ARG A 91 -2.41 -7.96 -2.82
CA ARG A 91 -3.19 -7.39 -3.94
C ARG A 91 -3.13 -5.86 -4.02
N GLY A 92 -2.00 -5.27 -3.59
CA GLY A 92 -1.81 -3.82 -3.58
C GLY A 92 -2.58 -3.05 -2.50
N GLN A 93 -3.25 -3.70 -1.56
CA GLN A 93 -4.12 -3.07 -0.55
C GLN A 93 -3.66 -3.33 0.88
N ASP A 94 -3.70 -4.57 1.33
CA ASP A 94 -3.45 -4.91 2.72
C ASP A 94 -1.95 -5.05 3.03
N LYS A 95 -1.45 -4.29 4.00
CA LYS A 95 -0.06 -4.36 4.47
C LYS A 95 0.17 -5.69 5.20
N ILE A 96 1.09 -6.51 4.69
CA ILE A 96 1.50 -7.76 5.31
C ILE A 96 3.00 -7.78 5.59
N LEU A 97 3.40 -8.47 6.65
CA LEU A 97 4.82 -8.67 6.98
C LEU A 97 5.40 -9.75 6.06
N LEU A 98 6.42 -9.40 5.28
CA LEU A 98 7.15 -10.32 4.41
C LEU A 98 8.34 -10.97 5.13
N ASN A 99 9.10 -10.16 5.87
CA ASN A 99 10.26 -10.60 6.62
C ASN A 99 10.57 -9.67 7.78
N SER A 100 11.21 -10.17 8.82
CA SER A 100 11.74 -9.34 9.90
C SER A 100 13.05 -9.90 10.45
N THR A 101 13.88 -9.00 10.97
CA THR A 101 15.12 -9.33 11.68
C THR A 101 15.22 -8.43 12.88
N SER A 102 15.41 -9.03 14.05
CA SER A 102 15.55 -8.28 15.32
C SER A 102 16.79 -8.73 16.07
N ASP A 103 17.35 -7.83 16.87
CA ASP A 103 18.48 -8.08 17.76
C ASP A 103 18.35 -7.21 19.00
N LYS A 104 19.05 -7.57 20.08
CA LYS A 104 18.99 -6.86 21.37
C LYS A 104 20.34 -6.84 22.07
N ASP A 105 20.57 -5.81 22.86
CA ASP A 105 21.64 -5.72 23.86
C ASP A 105 23.05 -5.99 23.30
N PHE A 106 23.46 -5.22 22.29
CA PHE A 106 24.79 -5.33 21.69
C PHE A 106 25.52 -3.99 21.59
N LYS A 107 26.86 -4.03 21.69
CA LYS A 107 27.70 -2.89 21.33
C LYS A 107 27.87 -2.84 19.83
N LEU A 108 27.66 -1.65 19.25
CA LEU A 108 27.78 -1.43 17.82
C LEU A 108 29.19 -0.97 17.47
N ASP A 109 29.83 -1.71 16.58
CA ASP A 109 30.95 -1.25 15.75
C ASP A 109 30.53 -1.31 14.29
N ILE A 110 30.44 -2.51 13.72
CA ILE A 110 29.83 -2.81 12.44
C ILE A 110 28.93 -4.03 12.62
N LYS A 111 27.66 -3.89 12.32
CA LYS A 111 26.73 -5.02 12.32
C LYS A 111 26.05 -5.11 10.95
N GLN A 112 26.04 -6.29 10.39
CA GLN A 112 25.44 -6.53 9.08
C GLN A 112 24.44 -7.67 9.16
N TYR A 113 23.27 -7.45 8.57
CA TYR A 113 22.21 -8.43 8.41
C TYR A 113 21.98 -8.64 6.91
N LYS A 114 22.14 -9.86 6.45
CA LYS A 114 21.81 -10.26 5.06
C LYS A 114 20.78 -11.38 5.10
N ARG A 115 19.69 -11.20 4.39
CA ARG A 115 18.62 -12.19 4.29
C ARG A 115 18.09 -12.24 2.86
N THR A 116 17.62 -13.43 2.50
CA THR A 116 16.87 -13.67 1.27
C THR A 116 15.57 -14.34 1.64
N PHE A 117 14.46 -13.87 1.08
CA PHE A 117 13.14 -14.43 1.30
C PHE A 117 12.34 -14.40 0.01
N ARG A 118 11.38 -15.31 -0.09
CA ARG A 118 10.50 -15.43 -1.26
C ARG A 118 9.29 -14.52 -1.10
N VAL A 119 8.96 -13.77 -2.16
CA VAL A 119 7.75 -12.95 -2.22
C VAL A 119 6.53 -13.86 -2.36
N PRO A 120 5.46 -13.70 -1.57
CA PRO A 120 4.21 -14.41 -1.78
C PRO A 120 3.58 -14.11 -3.15
N GLU A 121 2.80 -15.06 -3.67
CA GLU A 121 2.20 -14.97 -5.00
C GLU A 121 1.27 -13.76 -5.19
N ASN A 122 0.55 -13.38 -4.14
CA ASN A 122 -0.45 -12.32 -4.18
C ASN A 122 0.07 -10.96 -3.70
N VAL A 123 1.39 -10.76 -3.68
CA VAL A 123 2.03 -9.51 -3.27
C VAL A 123 2.63 -8.81 -4.47
N TRP A 124 2.23 -7.56 -4.68
CA TRP A 124 2.79 -6.68 -5.70
C TRP A 124 2.76 -5.22 -5.28
N GLY A 125 3.41 -4.36 -6.07
CA GLY A 125 3.63 -2.96 -5.75
C GLY A 125 4.96 -2.74 -5.03
N ILE A 126 5.07 -1.67 -4.26
CA ILE A 126 6.33 -1.30 -3.61
C ILE A 126 6.40 -1.98 -2.24
N ALA A 127 7.44 -2.80 -2.01
CA ALA A 127 7.76 -3.27 -0.67
C ALA A 127 8.27 -2.10 0.19
N TYR A 128 7.98 -2.14 1.48
CA TYR A 128 8.27 -1.08 2.43
C TYR A 128 9.13 -1.60 3.58
N GLY A 129 10.27 -0.95 3.81
CA GLY A 129 11.16 -1.23 4.93
C GLY A 129 10.84 -0.33 6.12
N GLU A 130 10.89 -0.88 7.33
CA GLU A 130 10.73 -0.15 8.58
C GLU A 130 11.81 -0.56 9.56
N ILE A 131 12.61 0.40 10.01
CA ILE A 131 13.65 0.21 11.01
C ILE A 131 13.19 0.85 12.31
N THR A 132 13.24 0.07 13.40
CA THR A 132 13.08 0.57 14.76
C THR A 132 14.38 0.29 15.54
N LEU A 133 14.94 1.32 16.12
CA LEU A 133 16.22 1.26 16.81
C LEU A 133 16.17 2.06 18.12
N ARG A 134 16.47 1.41 19.26
CA ARG A 134 16.67 2.05 20.54
C ARG A 134 18.12 1.87 20.96
N TYR A 135 18.80 2.97 21.25
CA TYR A 135 20.24 2.91 21.52
C TYR A 135 20.71 4.08 22.35
N THR A 136 21.83 3.88 23.00
CA THR A 136 22.53 4.89 23.80
C THR A 136 23.85 5.24 23.13
N VAL A 137 24.15 6.52 22.99
CA VAL A 137 25.43 7.05 22.48
C VAL A 137 26.20 7.64 23.63
N GLY A 138 27.42 7.18 23.83
CA GLY A 138 28.37 7.71 24.78
C GLY A 138 29.34 8.70 24.13
N TYR A 139 29.21 9.95 24.46
CA TYR A 139 30.09 11.03 23.99
C TYR A 139 31.24 11.27 24.97
N PRO A 140 32.51 11.27 24.55
CA PRO A 140 33.63 11.62 25.43
C PRO A 140 33.53 13.08 25.88
N VAL A 141 33.73 13.34 27.17
CA VAL A 141 33.66 14.69 27.72
C VAL A 141 35.08 15.19 28.04
N VAL A 142 35.33 16.46 27.76
CA VAL A 142 36.61 17.11 28.11
C VAL A 142 36.80 17.10 29.63
N GLY A 143 37.89 16.53 30.10
CA GLY A 143 38.16 16.36 31.53
C GLY A 143 37.95 14.92 32.04
N GLY A 144 37.56 14.00 31.17
CA GLY A 144 37.35 12.58 31.43
C GLY A 144 35.91 12.26 31.77
N GLY A 145 35.46 11.09 31.34
CA GLY A 145 34.11 10.59 31.50
C GLY A 145 33.34 10.50 30.15
N THR A 146 32.13 10.01 30.23
CA THR A 146 31.25 9.80 29.06
C THR A 146 29.87 10.35 29.37
N LEU A 147 29.34 11.18 28.48
CA LEU A 147 27.95 11.62 28.50
C LEU A 147 27.11 10.64 27.66
N ASN A 148 26.22 9.93 28.32
CA ASN A 148 25.33 8.98 27.66
C ASN A 148 24.02 9.67 27.28
N MET A 149 23.59 9.51 26.02
CA MET A 149 22.33 10.01 25.49
C MET A 149 21.54 8.87 24.83
N ASP A 150 20.29 8.73 25.23
CA ASP A 150 19.38 7.71 24.70
C ASP A 150 18.62 8.23 23.48
N TYR A 151 18.47 7.37 22.48
CA TYR A 151 17.78 7.66 21.25
C TYR A 151 16.78 6.55 20.91
N ASP A 152 15.62 6.96 20.40
CA ASP A 152 14.59 6.08 19.82
C ASP A 152 14.33 6.55 18.39
N LEU A 153 14.62 5.69 17.42
CA LEU A 153 14.49 5.98 16.00
C LEU A 153 13.53 4.97 15.37
N THR A 154 12.49 5.48 14.72
CA THR A 154 11.67 4.67 13.82
C THR A 154 11.60 5.36 12.47
N VAL A 155 12.02 4.67 11.42
CA VAL A 155 12.04 5.18 10.06
C VAL A 155 11.51 4.14 9.09
N GLY A 156 10.65 4.61 8.19
CA GLY A 156 10.11 3.82 7.11
C GLY A 156 10.54 4.38 5.75
N PHE A 157 10.74 3.51 4.78
CA PHE A 157 11.18 3.87 3.43
C PHE A 157 10.71 2.86 2.38
N PRO A 158 10.45 3.30 1.14
CA PRO A 158 10.15 2.39 0.04
C PRO A 158 11.40 1.56 -0.31
N MET A 159 11.17 0.32 -0.69
CA MET A 159 12.23 -0.59 -1.10
C MET A 159 11.96 -1.15 -2.51
N THR A 160 12.06 -2.46 -2.63
CA THR A 160 11.92 -3.25 -3.84
C THR A 160 10.59 -3.04 -4.54
N GLU A 161 10.61 -2.82 -5.83
CA GLU A 161 9.43 -2.86 -6.67
C GLU A 161 9.08 -4.32 -7.02
N ILE A 162 7.85 -4.72 -6.71
CA ILE A 162 7.33 -6.06 -7.02
C ILE A 162 6.37 -5.91 -8.19
N GLU A 163 6.69 -6.54 -9.33
CA GLU A 163 5.89 -6.47 -10.56
C GLU A 163 4.43 -6.83 -10.31
N ASN A 164 3.54 -6.00 -10.77
CA ASN A 164 2.11 -6.30 -10.73
C ASN A 164 1.74 -7.25 -11.89
N VAL A 165 1.91 -8.54 -11.65
CA VAL A 165 1.57 -9.60 -12.63
C VAL A 165 0.09 -9.59 -13.02
N TYR A 166 -0.79 -9.08 -12.14
CA TYR A 166 -2.21 -8.97 -12.44
C TYR A 166 -2.47 -7.89 -13.50
N LEU A 167 -1.82 -6.74 -13.37
CA LEU A 167 -1.91 -5.66 -14.36
C LEU A 167 -1.39 -6.12 -15.72
N LYS A 168 -0.29 -6.84 -15.74
CA LYS A 168 0.30 -7.39 -16.96
C LYS A 168 -0.61 -8.44 -17.62
N SER A 169 -1.20 -9.33 -16.82
CA SER A 169 -2.19 -10.30 -17.33
C SER A 169 -3.42 -9.60 -17.90
N LEU A 170 -3.87 -8.51 -17.27
CA LEU A 170 -4.98 -7.68 -17.78
C LEU A 170 -4.61 -6.99 -19.10
N GLU A 171 -3.39 -6.45 -19.21
CA GLU A 171 -2.89 -5.86 -20.44
C GLU A 171 -2.82 -6.89 -21.59
N GLU A 172 -2.38 -8.11 -21.30
CA GLU A 172 -2.36 -9.21 -22.25
C GLU A 172 -3.78 -9.60 -22.69
N GLN A 173 -4.72 -9.74 -21.75
CA GLN A 173 -6.14 -10.01 -22.05
C GLN A 173 -6.79 -8.90 -22.86
N LEU A 174 -6.48 -7.64 -22.54
CA LEU A 174 -6.96 -6.48 -23.31
C LEU A 174 -6.42 -6.47 -24.76
N ASN A 175 -5.14 -6.84 -24.92
CA ASN A 175 -4.54 -6.96 -26.25
C ASN A 175 -5.18 -8.10 -27.06
N GLU A 176 -5.44 -9.24 -26.42
CA GLU A 176 -6.13 -10.38 -27.03
C GLU A 176 -7.57 -10.03 -27.42
N LEU A 177 -8.28 -9.35 -26.52
CA LEU A 177 -9.63 -8.84 -26.80
C LEU A 177 -9.62 -7.83 -27.96
N ASN A 178 -8.63 -6.93 -27.99
CA ASN A 178 -8.48 -5.95 -29.06
C ASN A 178 -8.17 -6.61 -30.42
N GLN A 179 -7.34 -7.66 -30.42
CA GLN A 179 -7.09 -8.45 -31.62
C GLN A 179 -8.35 -9.14 -32.10
N THR A 180 -9.12 -9.76 -31.18
CA THR A 180 -10.40 -10.40 -31.50
C THR A 180 -11.42 -9.38 -32.03
N PHE A 181 -11.49 -8.20 -31.42
CA PHE A 181 -12.36 -7.11 -31.87
C PHE A 181 -11.95 -6.61 -33.24
N THR A 182 -10.67 -6.49 -33.52
CA THR A 182 -10.14 -6.09 -34.82
C THR A 182 -10.47 -7.13 -35.90
N GLN A 183 -10.37 -8.41 -35.55
CA GLN A 183 -10.73 -9.52 -36.47
C GLN A 183 -12.23 -9.57 -36.75
N CYS A 184 -13.09 -9.32 -35.76
CA CYS A 184 -14.53 -9.39 -35.89
C CYS A 184 -15.14 -8.15 -36.53
N PHE A 185 -14.61 -6.96 -36.27
CA PHE A 185 -15.23 -5.69 -36.62
C PHE A 185 -14.37 -4.78 -37.50
N GLY A 186 -13.16 -5.21 -37.87
CA GLY A 186 -12.24 -4.44 -38.72
C GLY A 186 -11.71 -3.14 -38.09
N LYS A 187 -11.87 -2.97 -36.77
CA LYS A 187 -11.44 -1.79 -36.01
C LYS A 187 -10.65 -2.22 -34.75
N SER A 188 -9.53 -1.60 -34.53
CA SER A 188 -8.80 -1.69 -33.24
C SER A 188 -9.28 -0.59 -32.31
N LEU A 189 -9.42 -0.91 -31.02
CA LEU A 189 -9.63 0.09 -29.99
C LEU A 189 -8.29 0.72 -29.60
N SER A 190 -8.29 2.04 -29.41
CA SER A 190 -7.11 2.72 -28.86
C SER A 190 -6.89 2.30 -27.39
N ARG A 191 -5.67 2.53 -26.89
CA ARG A 191 -5.35 2.27 -25.47
C ARG A 191 -6.31 2.99 -24.51
N ASP A 192 -6.66 4.22 -24.82
CA ASP A 192 -7.56 5.02 -24.01
C ASP A 192 -9.01 4.52 -24.05
N GLU A 193 -9.49 4.07 -25.23
CA GLU A 193 -10.79 3.42 -25.37
C GLU A 193 -10.85 2.10 -24.59
N LEU A 194 -9.76 1.31 -24.58
CA LEU A 194 -9.65 0.07 -23.82
C LEU A 194 -9.65 0.34 -22.30
N LEU A 195 -8.91 1.36 -21.84
CA LEU A 195 -8.92 1.76 -20.44
C LEU A 195 -10.31 2.22 -19.99
N THR A 196 -10.97 3.06 -20.79
CA THR A 196 -12.34 3.53 -20.51
C THR A 196 -13.34 2.36 -20.47
N LEU A 197 -13.20 1.39 -21.37
CA LEU A 197 -14.02 0.19 -21.39
C LEU A 197 -13.82 -0.66 -20.13
N ASN A 198 -12.55 -0.83 -19.70
CA ASN A 198 -12.22 -1.57 -18.49
C ASN A 198 -12.76 -0.90 -17.22
N GLU A 199 -12.62 0.42 -17.11
CA GLU A 199 -13.22 1.19 -16.01
C GLU A 199 -14.75 1.07 -15.99
N THR A 200 -15.36 1.09 -17.18
CA THR A 200 -16.81 0.94 -17.31
C THR A 200 -17.27 -0.47 -16.90
N LEU A 201 -16.54 -1.51 -17.31
CA LEU A 201 -16.82 -2.90 -16.93
C LEU A 201 -16.67 -3.08 -15.41
N TRP A 202 -15.61 -2.57 -14.80
CA TRP A 202 -15.41 -2.64 -13.36
C TRP A 202 -16.52 -1.92 -12.58
N LEU A 203 -16.94 -0.74 -13.04
CA LEU A 203 -18.07 0.00 -12.47
C LEU A 203 -19.39 -0.76 -12.60
N LEU A 204 -19.58 -1.46 -13.72
CA LEU A 204 -20.78 -2.28 -13.96
C LEU A 204 -20.79 -3.51 -13.04
N GLU A 205 -19.65 -4.14 -12.84
CA GLU A 205 -19.48 -5.29 -11.95
C GLU A 205 -19.77 -4.92 -10.50
N GLN A 206 -19.24 -3.79 -10.01
CA GLN A 206 -19.58 -3.27 -8.68
C GLN A 206 -21.06 -2.93 -8.52
N LYS A 207 -21.67 -2.33 -9.55
CA LYS A 207 -23.11 -2.07 -9.52
C LYS A 207 -23.93 -3.35 -9.50
N TYR A 208 -23.46 -4.39 -10.20
CA TYR A 208 -24.12 -5.69 -10.22
C TYR A 208 -24.04 -6.39 -8.85
N GLU A 209 -22.87 -6.37 -8.20
CA GLU A 209 -22.71 -6.90 -6.84
C GLU A 209 -23.59 -6.15 -5.82
N LEU A 210 -23.62 -4.81 -5.89
CA LEU A 210 -24.48 -4.00 -5.06
C LEU A 210 -25.97 -4.33 -5.27
N LEU A 211 -26.36 -4.52 -6.52
CA LEU A 211 -27.75 -4.88 -6.88
C LEU A 211 -28.10 -6.27 -6.36
N ASN A 212 -27.18 -7.23 -6.45
CA ASN A 212 -27.37 -8.57 -5.88
C ASN A 212 -27.48 -8.54 -4.34
N ALA A 213 -26.62 -7.79 -3.68
CA ALA A 213 -26.68 -7.63 -2.22
C ALA A 213 -28.00 -6.97 -1.79
N LEU A 214 -28.43 -5.94 -2.52
CA LEU A 214 -29.71 -5.29 -2.30
C LEU A 214 -30.87 -6.26 -2.52
N ASN A 215 -30.83 -7.05 -3.59
CA ASN A 215 -31.87 -8.05 -3.90
C ASN A 215 -31.94 -9.14 -2.80
N GLN A 216 -30.79 -9.60 -2.28
CA GLN A 216 -30.75 -10.51 -1.14
C GLN A 216 -31.39 -9.89 0.11
N THR A 217 -31.05 -8.65 0.42
CA THR A 217 -31.64 -7.92 1.56
C THR A 217 -33.16 -7.79 1.40
N PHE A 218 -33.64 -7.52 0.18
CA PHE A 218 -35.06 -7.47 -0.11
C PHE A 218 -35.74 -8.84 0.01
N MET A 219 -35.06 -9.91 -0.43
CA MET A 219 -35.55 -11.28 -0.25
C MET A 219 -35.69 -11.63 1.25
N GLU A 220 -34.69 -11.25 2.05
CA GLU A 220 -34.71 -11.47 3.50
C GLU A 220 -35.82 -10.66 4.19
N CYS A 221 -36.02 -9.41 3.79
CA CYS A 221 -37.03 -8.52 4.43
C CYS A 221 -38.47 -8.77 3.95
N PHE A 222 -38.67 -9.09 2.69
CA PHE A 222 -39.99 -9.12 2.05
C PHE A 222 -40.39 -10.46 1.45
N GLY A 223 -39.47 -11.45 1.44
CA GLY A 223 -39.73 -12.80 0.96
C GLY A 223 -39.94 -12.94 -0.55
N LYS A 224 -39.58 -11.89 -1.32
CA LYS A 224 -39.68 -11.91 -2.79
C LYS A 224 -38.61 -11.06 -3.47
N ASN A 225 -38.26 -11.44 -4.69
CA ASN A 225 -37.43 -10.62 -5.57
C ASN A 225 -38.25 -9.44 -6.12
N LEU A 226 -37.68 -8.25 -6.06
CA LEU A 226 -38.32 -7.07 -6.64
C LEU A 226 -38.05 -7.02 -8.16
N THR A 227 -39.10 -6.72 -8.90
CA THR A 227 -39.00 -6.45 -10.32
C THR A 227 -38.38 -5.06 -10.55
N LYS A 228 -37.91 -4.81 -11.80
CA LYS A 228 -37.34 -3.51 -12.18
C LYS A 228 -38.30 -2.36 -11.91
N ASP A 229 -39.60 -2.59 -12.15
CA ASP A 229 -40.64 -1.56 -12.01
C ASP A 229 -40.93 -1.27 -10.52
N GLU A 230 -40.91 -2.31 -9.66
CA GLU A 230 -41.03 -2.16 -8.22
C GLU A 230 -39.81 -1.42 -7.63
N LEU A 231 -38.57 -1.69 -8.12
CA LEU A 231 -37.37 -0.96 -7.73
C LEU A 231 -37.40 0.51 -8.15
N LEU A 232 -37.91 0.81 -9.34
CA LEU A 232 -38.11 2.18 -9.81
C LEU A 232 -39.13 2.93 -8.97
N SER A 233 -40.24 2.29 -8.63
CA SER A 233 -41.26 2.84 -7.74
C SER A 233 -40.70 3.16 -6.35
N LEU A 234 -39.95 2.22 -5.76
CA LEU A 234 -39.30 2.38 -4.46
C LEU A 234 -38.26 3.52 -4.46
N LYS A 235 -37.52 3.68 -5.57
CA LYS A 235 -36.61 4.80 -5.75
C LYS A 235 -37.34 6.14 -5.78
N GLN A 236 -38.47 6.21 -6.51
CA GLN A 236 -39.28 7.43 -6.54
C GLN A 236 -39.86 7.79 -5.18
N GLU A 237 -40.33 6.79 -4.42
CA GLU A 237 -40.78 6.99 -3.02
C GLU A 237 -39.64 7.45 -2.12
N TYR A 238 -38.46 6.84 -2.23
CA TYR A 238 -37.27 7.27 -1.46
C TYR A 238 -36.87 8.71 -1.78
N ASP A 239 -36.85 9.10 -3.06
CA ASP A 239 -36.51 10.45 -3.48
C ASP A 239 -37.56 11.47 -3.01
N SER A 240 -38.84 11.11 -2.99
CA SER A 240 -39.91 11.93 -2.43
C SER A 240 -39.76 12.10 -0.90
N LEU A 241 -39.48 11.02 -0.17
CA LEU A 241 -39.24 11.05 1.27
C LEU A 241 -37.99 11.88 1.63
N LYS A 242 -36.95 11.82 0.82
CA LYS A 242 -35.76 12.65 0.98
C LYS A 242 -36.06 14.14 0.80
N GLY A 243 -36.94 14.48 -0.14
CA GLY A 243 -37.45 15.83 -0.33
C GLY A 243 -38.19 16.33 0.91
N VAL A 244 -39.16 15.54 1.40
CA VAL A 244 -39.93 15.85 2.62
C VAL A 244 -39.01 16.00 3.84
N LYS A 245 -37.99 15.15 3.99
CA LYS A 245 -37.02 15.29 5.09
C LYS A 245 -36.25 16.61 5.01
N SER A 246 -35.83 17.03 3.82
CA SER A 246 -35.16 18.33 3.63
C SER A 246 -36.05 19.51 3.96
N GLU A 247 -37.34 19.44 3.60
CA GLU A 247 -38.32 20.48 3.97
C GLU A 247 -38.56 20.53 5.48
N LEU A 248 -38.63 19.37 6.14
CA LEU A 248 -38.78 19.25 7.60
C LEU A 248 -37.58 19.86 8.33
N ASP A 249 -36.33 19.59 7.87
CA ASP A 249 -35.13 20.14 8.46
C ASP A 249 -35.04 21.66 8.26
N ASN A 250 -35.46 22.17 7.13
CA ASN A 250 -35.55 23.61 6.85
C ASN A 250 -36.62 24.26 7.77
N THR A 251 -37.80 23.64 7.88
CA THR A 251 -38.89 24.15 8.76
C THR A 251 -38.45 24.15 10.21
N ARG A 252 -37.74 23.12 10.67
CA ARG A 252 -37.17 23.05 12.03
C ARG A 252 -36.16 24.18 12.27
N THR A 253 -35.30 24.46 11.31
CA THR A 253 -34.30 25.56 11.40
C THR A 253 -35.02 26.91 11.51
N VAL A 254 -36.04 27.15 10.69
CA VAL A 254 -36.84 28.39 10.75
C VAL A 254 -37.57 28.52 12.09
N MET A 255 -38.14 27.43 12.60
CA MET A 255 -38.78 27.41 13.93
C MET A 255 -37.80 27.77 15.04
N ILE A 256 -36.61 27.20 15.04
CA ILE A 256 -35.56 27.51 16.03
C ILE A 256 -35.20 29.00 15.96
N PHE A 257 -35.04 29.56 14.77
CA PHE A 257 -34.75 30.97 14.58
C PHE A 257 -35.88 31.87 15.12
N LEU A 258 -37.14 31.52 14.84
CA LEU A 258 -38.30 32.26 15.35
C LEU A 258 -38.36 32.23 16.88
N VAL A 259 -38.07 31.09 17.52
CA VAL A 259 -38.02 30.98 18.98
C VAL A 259 -36.92 31.89 19.55
N VAL A 260 -35.74 31.92 18.96
CA VAL A 260 -34.65 32.82 19.40
C VAL A 260 -35.05 34.28 19.29
N VAL A 261 -35.67 34.70 18.18
CA VAL A 261 -36.18 36.05 17.99
C VAL A 261 -37.25 36.38 19.00
N ALA A 262 -38.21 35.48 19.27
CA ALA A 262 -39.26 35.69 20.27
C ALA A 262 -38.68 35.92 21.68
N VAL A 263 -37.70 35.09 22.07
CA VAL A 263 -36.98 35.21 23.36
C VAL A 263 -36.28 36.55 23.47
N LEU A 264 -35.62 37.02 22.41
CA LEU A 264 -34.98 38.33 22.38
C LEU A 264 -36.00 39.46 22.51
N PHE A 265 -37.15 39.35 21.84
CA PHE A 265 -38.21 40.36 21.97
C PHE A 265 -38.75 40.41 23.40
N VAL A 266 -39.02 39.26 24.03
CA VAL A 266 -39.48 39.21 25.42
C VAL A 266 -38.43 39.80 26.36
N ALA A 267 -37.18 39.46 26.20
CA ALA A 267 -36.08 39.98 27.01
C ALA A 267 -35.92 41.52 26.88
N THR A 268 -35.99 42.04 25.64
CA THR A 268 -35.90 43.50 25.39
C THR A 268 -37.13 44.24 25.95
N THR A 269 -38.33 43.69 25.80
CA THR A 269 -39.54 44.27 26.35
C THR A 269 -39.51 44.29 27.87
N ALA A 270 -39.10 43.21 28.53
CA ALA A 270 -38.91 43.14 29.95
C ALA A 270 -37.86 44.15 30.46
N TYR A 271 -36.74 44.24 29.75
CA TYR A 271 -35.68 45.23 30.06
C TYR A 271 -36.22 46.64 30.00
N LEU A 272 -36.97 47.00 28.96
CA LEU A 272 -37.55 48.36 28.79
C LEU A 272 -38.61 48.66 29.85
N ALA A 273 -39.44 47.68 30.23
CA ALA A 273 -40.45 47.79 31.26
C ALA A 273 -39.84 48.01 32.66
N LEU A 274 -38.72 47.35 32.97
CA LEU A 274 -38.01 47.47 34.24
C LEU A 274 -37.18 48.76 34.34
N ARG A 275 -36.86 49.40 33.25
CA ARG A 275 -36.12 50.68 33.20
C ARG A 275 -37.02 51.82 33.62
N LYS A 276 -37.08 52.14 34.91
CA LYS A 276 -37.78 53.30 35.41
C LYS A 276 -37.41 54.56 34.63
N PRO A 277 -38.38 55.35 34.10
CA PRO A 277 -38.05 56.61 33.46
C PRO A 277 -37.39 57.53 34.52
N LYS A 278 -36.19 58.02 34.27
CA LYS A 278 -35.61 59.09 35.05
C LYS A 278 -36.51 60.33 34.83
N GLY A 279 -37.32 60.61 35.86
CA GLY A 279 -38.12 61.83 35.87
C GLY A 279 -37.22 63.05 35.74
N TYR A 280 -37.47 63.83 34.73
CA TYR A 280 -36.96 65.22 34.67
C TYR A 280 -37.75 65.97 35.71
N ILE A 281 -37.07 66.48 36.75
CA ILE A 281 -37.50 67.59 37.58
C ILE A 281 -36.84 68.82 37.04
#